data_39ed2baa870fa9edfe2c53a5a53a4646
#
_entry.id   39ed2baa870fa9edfe2c53a5a53a4646
#
_cell.length_a   1.000
_cell.length_b   1.000
_cell.length_c   1.000
_cell.angle_alpha   90.00
_cell.angle_beta   90.00
_cell.angle_gamma   90.00
#
_symmetry.space_group_name_H-M   'P 1'
#
loop_
_entity.id
_entity.type
_entity.pdbx_description
1 polymer ?
#
loop_
_entity_poly.entity_id
_entity_poly.type
_entity_poly.pdbx_seq_one_letter_code
_entity_poly.pdbx_strand_id
1 'polypeptide(L)'
;MPSPGRRIQSFVLLAALVAAISGCAKSVPTPDGDILGALQLPQATGDKIFDPGALRGKPTLVMFASPSCGFCAKELPIAHKLTTAEGVNMAVVYVKSKKPAALAAAKAGGYDGVVLIDGDGTLSRKYEIQGVPYTLILGADGHAKKAFRGLQEEGTLRDAIADAR
;
A
#
# COMPACT_ATOMS: atom_id res chain seq x y z
N MET A 1 45.33 -50.08 40.38
CA MET A 1 44.59 -49.99 39.13
C MET A 1 43.52 -48.94 39.31
N PRO A 2 43.69 -47.74 38.79
CA PRO A 2 42.63 -46.73 38.90
C PRO A 2 41.81 -46.68 37.58
N SER A 3 40.50 -46.63 37.77
CA SER A 3 39.51 -46.52 36.73
C SER A 3 39.49 -45.17 36.03
N PRO A 4 39.31 -45.07 34.71
CA PRO A 4 39.28 -43.79 34.01
C PRO A 4 37.92 -43.11 34.17
N GLY A 5 37.98 -41.90 34.67
CA GLY A 5 36.84 -41.00 34.80
C GLY A 5 36.24 -40.60 33.45
N ARG A 6 34.97 -40.82 33.33
CA ARG A 6 34.10 -40.41 32.21
C ARG A 6 33.84 -38.90 32.24
N ARG A 7 34.56 -38.15 31.42
CA ARG A 7 34.29 -36.74 31.20
C ARG A 7 33.05 -36.62 30.35
N ILE A 8 31.96 -36.22 30.97
CA ILE A 8 30.71 -35.77 30.29
C ILE A 8 30.96 -34.35 29.78
N GLN A 9 31.21 -34.25 28.48
CA GLN A 9 31.24 -32.95 27.80
C GLN A 9 29.79 -32.49 27.62
N SER A 10 29.38 -31.57 28.47
CA SER A 10 28.13 -30.80 28.30
C SER A 10 28.30 -29.87 27.08
N PHE A 11 27.77 -30.29 25.94
CA PHE A 11 27.53 -29.39 24.82
C PHE A 11 26.35 -28.50 25.17
N VAL A 12 26.65 -27.30 25.64
CA VAL A 12 25.68 -26.25 25.76
C VAL A 12 25.30 -25.81 24.35
N LEU A 13 24.18 -26.32 23.87
CA LEU A 13 23.51 -25.82 22.67
C LEU A 13 23.04 -24.38 22.93
N LEU A 14 23.85 -23.44 22.51
CA LEU A 14 23.46 -22.01 22.43
C LEU A 14 22.49 -21.88 21.26
N ALA A 15 21.21 -22.10 21.53
CA ALA A 15 20.13 -21.76 20.60
C ALA A 15 20.09 -20.24 20.47
N ALA A 16 20.70 -19.71 19.43
CA ALA A 16 20.57 -18.31 19.04
C ALA A 16 19.11 -18.06 18.65
N LEU A 17 18.35 -17.48 19.59
CA LEU A 17 17.02 -16.95 19.34
C LEU A 17 17.17 -15.70 18.45
N VAL A 18 17.15 -15.89 17.14
CA VAL A 18 17.03 -14.82 16.18
C VAL A 18 15.60 -14.28 16.32
N ALA A 19 15.43 -13.29 17.18
CA ALA A 19 14.22 -12.50 17.21
C ALA A 19 14.11 -11.77 15.86
N ALA A 20 13.29 -12.29 14.96
CA ALA A 20 12.88 -11.57 13.77
C ALA A 20 12.17 -10.29 14.24
N ILE A 21 12.87 -9.16 14.10
CA ILE A 21 12.27 -7.83 14.28
C ILE A 21 11.39 -7.62 13.04
N SER A 22 10.22 -8.25 13.03
CA SER A 22 9.17 -7.91 12.08
C SER A 22 8.79 -6.47 12.38
N GLY A 23 9.29 -5.55 11.57
CA GLY A 23 8.84 -4.17 11.59
C GLY A 23 7.31 -4.18 11.49
N CYS A 24 6.62 -3.76 12.56
CA CYS A 24 5.16 -3.70 12.59
C CYS A 24 4.68 -2.71 11.53
N ALA A 25 4.46 -3.18 10.33
CA ALA A 25 3.61 -2.48 9.38
C ALA A 25 2.26 -2.27 10.07
N LYS A 26 1.86 -1.01 10.27
CA LYS A 26 0.59 -0.69 10.93
C LYS A 26 -0.55 -0.95 9.96
N SER A 27 -0.98 -2.22 9.85
CA SER A 27 -2.27 -2.52 9.24
C SER A 27 -3.38 -1.88 10.07
N VAL A 28 -4.37 -1.36 9.41
CA VAL A 28 -5.56 -0.78 10.02
C VAL A 28 -6.79 -1.56 9.53
N PRO A 29 -7.94 -1.46 10.21
CA PRO A 29 -9.16 -2.07 9.73
C PRO A 29 -9.44 -1.66 8.27
N THR A 30 -9.85 -2.64 7.45
CA THR A 30 -10.23 -2.38 6.06
C THR A 30 -11.59 -1.71 6.01
N PRO A 31 -11.78 -0.67 5.18
CA PRO A 31 -13.10 -0.13 4.95
C PRO A 31 -14.00 -1.12 4.22
N ASP A 32 -15.31 -1.08 4.53
CA ASP A 32 -16.30 -1.96 3.94
C ASP A 32 -16.79 -1.49 2.56
N GLY A 33 -17.33 -2.44 1.79
CA GLY A 33 -18.01 -2.20 0.53
C GLY A 33 -17.12 -2.27 -0.70
N ASP A 34 -17.69 -1.96 -1.86
CA ASP A 34 -16.99 -1.88 -3.16
C ASP A 34 -16.22 -0.55 -3.25
N ILE A 35 -14.97 -0.59 -2.77
CA ILE A 35 -14.09 0.59 -2.78
C ILE A 35 -13.75 0.98 -4.21
N LEU A 36 -13.47 0.00 -5.07
CA LEU A 36 -13.11 0.26 -6.44
C LEU A 36 -14.26 0.99 -7.17
N GLY A 37 -15.50 0.54 -7.01
CA GLY A 37 -16.67 1.19 -7.60
C GLY A 37 -16.89 2.62 -7.12
N ALA A 38 -16.39 2.96 -5.92
CA ALA A 38 -16.46 4.31 -5.39
C ALA A 38 -15.41 5.28 -5.97
N LEU A 39 -14.44 4.81 -6.77
CA LEU A 39 -13.41 5.65 -7.40
C LEU A 39 -13.94 6.44 -8.62
N GLN A 40 -15.23 6.71 -8.72
CA GLN A 40 -15.81 7.60 -9.73
C GLN A 40 -15.45 9.05 -9.42
N LEU A 41 -14.20 9.40 -9.57
CA LEU A 41 -13.62 10.70 -9.27
C LEU A 41 -13.13 11.40 -10.55
N PRO A 42 -13.02 12.74 -10.54
CA PRO A 42 -12.35 13.47 -11.61
C PRO A 42 -10.90 12.95 -11.80
N GLN A 43 -10.53 12.66 -13.03
CA GLN A 43 -9.14 12.39 -13.37
C GLN A 43 -8.33 13.70 -13.31
N ALA A 44 -7.07 13.59 -12.90
CA ALA A 44 -6.16 14.73 -12.92
C ALA A 44 -5.80 15.12 -14.36
N THR A 45 -5.81 14.16 -15.30
CA THR A 45 -5.62 14.37 -16.74
C THR A 45 -6.98 14.56 -17.41
N GLY A 46 -7.20 15.76 -17.99
CA GLY A 46 -8.47 16.09 -18.68
C GLY A 46 -9.64 16.33 -17.72
N ASP A 47 -10.87 16.28 -18.26
CA ASP A 47 -12.10 16.63 -17.53
C ASP A 47 -13.08 15.45 -17.35
N LYS A 48 -12.61 14.25 -17.58
CA LYS A 48 -13.43 13.04 -17.46
C LYS A 48 -13.47 12.53 -16.02
N ILE A 49 -14.61 11.98 -15.64
CA ILE A 49 -14.74 11.13 -14.46
C ILE A 49 -14.13 9.76 -14.82
N PHE A 50 -13.38 9.22 -13.88
CA PHE A 50 -12.77 7.90 -14.05
C PHE A 50 -13.84 6.81 -14.04
N ASP A 51 -13.71 5.84 -14.94
CA ASP A 51 -14.51 4.61 -14.92
C ASP A 51 -13.76 3.52 -14.17
N PRO A 52 -14.21 3.15 -12.95
CA PRO A 52 -13.56 2.10 -12.15
C PRO A 52 -13.60 0.72 -12.82
N GLY A 53 -14.50 0.50 -13.78
CA GLY A 53 -14.55 -0.74 -14.57
C GLY A 53 -13.22 -1.09 -15.25
N ALA A 54 -12.43 -0.07 -15.59
CA ALA A 54 -11.11 -0.25 -16.20
C ALA A 54 -10.07 -0.97 -15.31
N LEU A 55 -10.30 -1.03 -13.99
CA LEU A 55 -9.41 -1.70 -13.03
C LEU A 55 -9.99 -3.01 -12.46
N ARG A 56 -11.19 -3.43 -12.88
CA ARG A 56 -11.78 -4.67 -12.37
C ARG A 56 -11.10 -5.92 -12.94
N GLY A 57 -11.25 -7.03 -12.22
CA GLY A 57 -10.73 -8.35 -12.62
C GLY A 57 -9.28 -8.59 -12.25
N LYS A 58 -8.60 -7.61 -11.64
CA LYS A 58 -7.24 -7.76 -11.09
C LYS A 58 -7.15 -7.08 -9.73
N PRO A 59 -6.28 -7.56 -8.83
CA PRO A 59 -5.96 -6.82 -7.61
C PRO A 59 -5.50 -5.40 -7.95
N THR A 60 -5.88 -4.45 -7.09
CA THR A 60 -5.58 -3.03 -7.30
C THR A 60 -4.99 -2.41 -6.04
N LEU A 61 -3.85 -1.76 -6.15
CA LEU A 61 -3.32 -0.89 -5.10
C LEU A 61 -3.92 0.51 -5.27
N VAL A 62 -4.60 1.00 -4.24
CA VAL A 62 -5.12 2.38 -4.20
C VAL A 62 -4.39 3.14 -3.11
N MET A 63 -3.66 4.18 -3.50
CA MET A 63 -2.92 5.02 -2.58
C MET A 63 -3.58 6.38 -2.45
N PHE A 64 -4.06 6.74 -1.25
CA PHE A 64 -4.48 8.10 -0.94
C PHE A 64 -3.26 8.92 -0.53
N ALA A 65 -3.11 10.09 -1.16
CA ALA A 65 -1.92 10.92 -1.05
C ALA A 65 -2.26 12.42 -0.99
N SER A 66 -1.27 13.23 -0.65
CA SER A 66 -1.31 14.70 -0.78
C SER A 66 -0.02 15.18 -1.46
N PRO A 67 -0.07 16.23 -2.29
CA PRO A 67 1.12 16.76 -2.94
C PRO A 67 2.22 17.25 -1.97
N SER A 68 1.83 17.68 -0.76
CA SER A 68 2.76 18.14 0.27
C SER A 68 3.25 17.03 1.22
N CYS A 69 2.85 15.78 0.98
CA CYS A 69 3.17 14.67 1.87
C CYS A 69 4.52 14.03 1.50
N GLY A 70 5.56 14.27 2.30
CA GLY A 70 6.89 13.71 2.06
C GLY A 70 6.96 12.18 2.14
N PHE A 71 6.14 11.53 2.97
CA PHE A 71 6.04 10.07 3.02
C PHE A 71 5.34 9.51 1.79
N CYS A 72 4.35 10.22 1.25
CA CYS A 72 3.71 9.84 -0.01
C CYS A 72 4.70 9.87 -1.17
N ALA A 73 5.56 10.89 -1.23
CA ALA A 73 6.61 11.00 -2.25
C ALA A 73 7.63 9.85 -2.18
N LYS A 74 7.84 9.26 -0.99
CA LYS A 74 8.72 8.09 -0.80
C LYS A 74 8.02 6.78 -1.16
N GLU A 75 6.74 6.60 -0.81
CA GLU A 75 6.00 5.36 -1.06
C GLU A 75 5.60 5.20 -2.53
N LEU A 76 5.24 6.28 -3.19
CA LEU A 76 4.73 6.26 -4.56
C LEU A 76 5.63 5.51 -5.55
N PRO A 77 6.96 5.80 -5.65
CA PRO A 77 7.84 5.06 -6.56
C PRO A 77 7.99 3.57 -6.17
N ILE A 78 7.95 3.24 -4.88
CA ILE A 78 8.00 1.86 -4.39
C ILE A 78 6.75 1.11 -4.86
N ALA A 79 5.57 1.67 -4.59
CA ALA A 79 4.29 1.09 -4.97
C ALA A 79 4.16 0.94 -6.49
N HIS A 80 4.57 1.95 -7.27
CA HIS A 80 4.52 1.91 -8.73
C HIS A 80 5.41 0.82 -9.32
N LYS A 81 6.67 0.77 -8.89
CA LYS A 81 7.60 -0.29 -9.32
C LYS A 81 7.06 -1.68 -9.00
N LEU A 82 6.56 -1.86 -7.78
CA LEU A 82 6.02 -3.14 -7.33
C LEU A 82 4.79 -3.56 -8.12
N THR A 83 3.79 -2.68 -8.27
CA THR A 83 2.55 -3.00 -9.00
C THR A 83 2.81 -3.32 -10.47
N THR A 84 3.80 -2.65 -11.09
CA THR A 84 4.25 -2.95 -12.44
C THR A 84 4.89 -4.34 -12.52
N ALA A 85 5.78 -4.67 -11.59
CA ALA A 85 6.46 -5.97 -11.55
C ALA A 85 5.49 -7.13 -11.29
N GLU A 86 4.50 -6.91 -10.43
CA GLU A 86 3.49 -7.92 -10.07
C GLU A 86 2.31 -7.99 -11.07
N GLY A 87 2.23 -7.07 -12.05
CA GLY A 87 1.15 -7.03 -13.03
C GLY A 87 -0.23 -6.74 -12.45
N VAL A 88 -0.29 -5.99 -11.33
CA VAL A 88 -1.53 -5.54 -10.68
C VAL A 88 -1.81 -4.08 -10.99
N ASN A 89 -3.06 -3.67 -10.83
CA ASN A 89 -3.46 -2.29 -11.09
C ASN A 89 -3.00 -1.34 -9.99
N MET A 90 -2.87 -0.06 -10.33
CA MET A 90 -2.61 1.00 -9.36
C MET A 90 -3.41 2.26 -9.69
N ALA A 91 -3.94 2.91 -8.65
CA ALA A 91 -4.53 4.24 -8.72
C ALA A 91 -4.05 5.10 -7.55
N VAL A 92 -3.81 6.38 -7.79
CA VAL A 92 -3.46 7.35 -6.75
C VAL A 92 -4.58 8.37 -6.62
N VAL A 93 -5.11 8.53 -5.42
CA VAL A 93 -6.17 9.49 -5.08
C VAL A 93 -5.56 10.64 -4.28
N TYR A 94 -5.49 11.83 -4.88
CA TYR A 94 -5.01 13.01 -4.20
C TYR A 94 -6.16 13.71 -3.44
N VAL A 95 -6.05 13.69 -2.11
CA VAL A 95 -7.07 14.23 -1.19
C VAL A 95 -6.93 15.74 -1.05
N LYS A 96 -8.06 16.46 -1.10
CA LYS A 96 -8.13 17.92 -0.94
C LYS A 96 -7.12 18.68 -1.81
N SER A 97 -6.95 18.23 -3.04
CA SER A 97 -5.93 18.72 -3.97
C SER A 97 -6.53 19.25 -5.27
N LYS A 98 -5.77 20.12 -5.94
CA LYS A 98 -6.08 20.59 -7.29
C LYS A 98 -5.32 19.76 -8.32
N LYS A 99 -5.89 19.57 -9.50
CA LYS A 99 -5.31 18.78 -10.61
C LYS A 99 -3.83 19.10 -10.90
N PRO A 100 -3.40 20.38 -11.06
CA PRO A 100 -1.99 20.65 -11.40
C PRO A 100 -1.01 20.20 -10.32
N ALA A 101 -1.35 20.40 -9.03
CA ALA A 101 -0.49 19.98 -7.93
C ALA A 101 -0.41 18.45 -7.80
N ALA A 102 -1.53 17.76 -8.00
CA ALA A 102 -1.59 16.30 -7.99
C ALA A 102 -0.74 15.69 -9.14
N LEU A 103 -0.88 16.21 -10.35
CA LEU A 103 -0.10 15.77 -11.50
C LEU A 103 1.41 16.02 -11.31
N ALA A 104 1.78 17.18 -10.79
CA ALA A 104 3.18 17.50 -10.52
C ALA A 104 3.77 16.52 -9.48
N ALA A 105 3.03 16.21 -8.42
CA ALA A 105 3.47 15.27 -7.38
C ALA A 105 3.56 13.83 -7.91
N ALA A 106 2.58 13.37 -8.70
CA ALA A 106 2.62 12.05 -9.33
C ALA A 106 3.83 11.91 -10.25
N LYS A 107 4.04 12.90 -11.13
CA LYS A 107 5.20 12.93 -12.05
C LYS A 107 6.54 12.95 -11.32
N ALA A 108 6.65 13.73 -10.24
CA ALA A 108 7.86 13.77 -9.42
C ALA A 108 8.18 12.42 -8.77
N GLY A 109 7.15 11.62 -8.46
CA GLY A 109 7.28 10.24 -7.98
C GLY A 109 7.43 9.19 -9.10
N GLY A 110 7.57 9.62 -10.37
CA GLY A 110 7.72 8.72 -11.52
C GLY A 110 6.44 7.97 -11.90
N TYR A 111 5.26 8.43 -11.46
CA TYR A 111 3.99 7.77 -11.71
C TYR A 111 3.20 8.48 -12.82
N ASP A 112 2.82 7.74 -13.84
CA ASP A 112 2.08 8.21 -15.03
C ASP A 112 0.73 7.47 -15.24
N GLY A 113 0.31 6.67 -14.25
CA GLY A 113 -0.93 5.89 -14.30
C GLY A 113 -2.18 6.69 -13.90
N VAL A 114 -3.13 6.01 -13.26
CA VAL A 114 -4.44 6.59 -12.87
C VAL A 114 -4.27 7.54 -11.69
N VAL A 115 -4.42 8.84 -11.93
CA VAL A 115 -4.38 9.91 -10.91
C VAL A 115 -5.76 10.55 -10.78
N LEU A 116 -6.36 10.39 -9.60
CA LEU A 116 -7.72 10.83 -9.27
C LEU A 116 -7.70 11.96 -8.24
N ILE A 117 -8.75 12.79 -8.25
CA ILE A 117 -8.87 13.97 -7.39
C ILE A 117 -10.09 13.84 -6.48
N ASP A 118 -9.86 13.63 -5.19
CA ASP A 118 -10.86 13.78 -4.13
C ASP A 118 -10.79 15.23 -3.58
N GLY A 119 -11.20 16.17 -4.43
CA GLY A 119 -10.94 17.60 -4.23
C GLY A 119 -11.60 18.19 -2.98
N ASP A 120 -12.79 17.76 -2.65
CA ASP A 120 -13.53 18.16 -1.45
C ASP A 120 -13.31 17.20 -0.27
N GLY A 121 -12.61 16.08 -0.48
CA GLY A 121 -12.36 15.05 0.52
C GLY A 121 -13.59 14.19 0.85
N THR A 122 -14.58 14.12 -0.04
CA THR A 122 -15.80 13.34 0.22
C THR A 122 -15.50 11.85 0.29
N LEU A 123 -14.69 11.33 -0.61
CA LEU A 123 -14.32 9.91 -0.61
C LEU A 123 -13.47 9.56 0.62
N SER A 124 -12.48 10.39 0.93
CA SER A 124 -11.61 10.17 2.10
C SER A 124 -12.37 10.24 3.43
N ARG A 125 -13.38 11.12 3.55
CA ARG A 125 -14.26 11.13 4.72
C ARG A 125 -15.13 9.88 4.80
N LYS A 126 -15.72 9.45 3.66
CA LYS A 126 -16.58 8.26 3.60
C LYS A 126 -15.86 7.02 4.15
N TYR A 127 -14.58 6.87 3.86
CA TYR A 127 -13.77 5.74 4.30
C TYR A 127 -12.87 6.04 5.50
N GLU A 128 -13.16 7.12 6.23
CA GLU A 128 -12.46 7.52 7.46
C GLU A 128 -10.93 7.59 7.32
N ILE A 129 -10.46 8.05 6.17
CA ILE A 129 -9.03 8.21 5.89
C ILE A 129 -8.49 9.44 6.62
N GLN A 130 -7.95 9.22 7.81
CA GLN A 130 -7.50 10.28 8.73
C GLN A 130 -6.09 10.80 8.46
N GLY A 131 -5.36 10.24 7.49
CA GLY A 131 -3.98 10.64 7.18
C GLY A 131 -3.45 9.96 5.94
N VAL A 132 -2.41 10.53 5.37
CA VAL A 132 -1.75 10.03 4.16
C VAL A 132 -0.25 9.85 4.40
N PRO A 133 0.42 8.89 3.72
CA PRO A 133 -0.16 7.95 2.79
C PRO A 133 -1.13 6.98 3.48
N TYR A 134 -2.21 6.63 2.79
CA TYR A 134 -3.10 5.57 3.20
C TYR A 134 -3.28 4.63 2.00
N THR A 135 -2.86 3.38 2.16
CA THR A 135 -2.76 2.44 1.06
C THR A 135 -3.70 1.27 1.26
N LEU A 136 -4.54 1.03 0.27
CA LEU A 136 -5.46 -0.09 0.21
C LEU A 136 -4.97 -1.09 -0.83
N ILE A 137 -5.05 -2.37 -0.49
CA ILE A 137 -4.95 -3.46 -1.45
C ILE A 137 -6.34 -4.04 -1.63
N LEU A 138 -6.86 -3.91 -2.84
CA LEU A 138 -8.18 -4.41 -3.22
C LEU A 138 -8.02 -5.73 -3.96
N GLY A 139 -8.94 -6.65 -3.74
CA GLY A 139 -9.09 -7.84 -4.56
C GLY A 139 -9.65 -7.51 -5.95
N ALA A 140 -9.70 -8.51 -6.83
CA ALA A 140 -10.28 -8.39 -8.17
C ALA A 140 -11.77 -8.01 -8.16
N ASP A 141 -12.44 -8.26 -7.03
CA ASP A 141 -13.84 -7.92 -6.73
C ASP A 141 -14.04 -6.44 -6.34
N GLY A 142 -12.96 -5.69 -6.13
CA GLY A 142 -12.98 -4.29 -5.73
C GLY A 142 -13.11 -4.02 -4.23
N HIS A 143 -13.17 -5.07 -3.41
CA HIS A 143 -13.24 -4.95 -1.95
C HIS A 143 -11.85 -4.90 -1.32
N ALA A 144 -11.71 -4.14 -0.22
CA ALA A 144 -10.44 -4.03 0.47
C ALA A 144 -10.07 -5.34 1.18
N LYS A 145 -8.87 -5.84 0.90
CA LYS A 145 -8.27 -7.01 1.57
C LYS A 145 -7.28 -6.59 2.65
N LYS A 146 -6.55 -5.51 2.42
CA LYS A 146 -5.60 -4.91 3.39
C LYS A 146 -5.68 -3.39 3.33
N ALA A 147 -5.42 -2.76 4.47
CA ALA A 147 -5.33 -1.31 4.62
C ALA A 147 -4.12 -0.93 5.48
N PHE A 148 -3.39 0.09 5.08
CA PHE A 148 -2.21 0.57 5.77
C PHE A 148 -2.25 2.08 5.92
N ARG A 149 -1.77 2.57 7.07
CA ARG A 149 -1.57 4.00 7.32
C ARG A 149 -0.10 4.31 7.50
N GLY A 150 0.39 5.34 6.83
CA GLY A 150 1.79 5.75 6.82
C GLY A 150 2.62 4.97 5.81
N LEU A 151 3.87 5.37 5.66
CA LEU A 151 4.83 4.79 4.72
C LEU A 151 4.96 3.28 4.91
N GLN A 152 4.81 2.54 3.82
CA GLN A 152 5.01 1.10 3.77
C GLN A 152 6.29 0.75 3.01
N GLU A 153 6.92 -0.34 3.44
CA GLU A 153 8.05 -0.93 2.73
C GLU A 153 7.59 -1.86 1.60
N GLU A 154 8.45 -2.07 0.62
CA GLU A 154 8.17 -2.90 -0.56
C GLU A 154 7.71 -4.33 -0.17
N GLY A 155 8.38 -4.96 0.82
CA GLY A 155 8.03 -6.31 1.30
C GLY A 155 6.60 -6.38 1.84
N THR A 156 6.20 -5.42 2.68
CA THR A 156 4.84 -5.34 3.23
C THR A 156 3.78 -5.24 2.14
N LEU A 157 4.00 -4.37 1.14
CA LEU A 157 3.08 -4.20 0.03
C LEU A 157 3.02 -5.44 -0.86
N ARG A 158 4.17 -6.11 -1.09
CA ARG A 158 4.24 -7.34 -1.88
C ARG A 158 3.44 -8.47 -1.24
N ASP A 159 3.62 -8.70 0.05
CA ASP A 159 2.90 -9.74 0.79
C ASP A 159 1.39 -9.48 0.75
N ALA A 160 0.98 -8.22 0.95
CA ALA A 160 -0.43 -7.85 0.89
C ALA A 160 -1.05 -8.02 -0.51
N ILE A 161 -0.29 -7.76 -1.57
CA ILE A 161 -0.73 -8.01 -2.97
C ILE A 161 -0.86 -9.50 -3.23
N ALA A 162 0.08 -10.32 -2.73
CA ALA A 162 0.01 -11.77 -2.87
C ALA A 162 -1.24 -12.35 -2.20
N ASP A 163 -1.58 -11.87 -1.00
CA ASP A 163 -2.77 -12.27 -0.24
C ASP A 163 -4.11 -11.85 -0.91
N ALA A 164 -4.08 -10.87 -1.82
CA ALA A 164 -5.28 -10.32 -2.48
C ALA A 164 -5.62 -10.96 -3.84
N ARG A 165 -4.86 -11.94 -4.28
CA ARG A 165 -5.01 -12.67 -5.57
C ARG A 165 -6.05 -13.79 -5.56
#